data_4dfcedb8c8d5d9722969fb0682da7bf3
#
_entry.id   4dfcedb8c8d5d9722969fb0682da7bf3
#
_cell.length_a   1.000
_cell.length_b   1.000
_cell.length_c   1.000
_cell.angle_alpha   90.00
_cell.angle_beta   90.00
_cell.angle_gamma   90.00
#
_symmetry.space_group_name_H-M   'P 1'
#
loop_
_entity.id
_entity.type
_entity.pdbx_description
1 polymer ?
#
loop_
_entity_poly.entity_id
_entity_poly.type
_entity_poly.pdbx_seq_one_letter_code
_entity_poly.pdbx_strand_id
1 'polypeptide(L)'
;MKINNSSIKKSINYLKNNECIGIPTETVYGLAANAYSSSAVSKVFKLKKRPKKNPLIVHYYSKSQLERDCHLNKNFYKLYKKFCPGPLTFILRLKSNSMIDNKVTNKKKSLAVRFPKHPVIRSLLNKIDFPLAAPSANISSSISPVTKNDVIDEFGKKIKYVLNGGRSNIGLESTIIDLTSKPKIIRLGGLNLEYLKKILNVRLNYNSDTVSYTHLTLPTKRIV
;
A
#
# COMPACT_ATOMS: atom_id res chain seq x y z
N MET A 1 12.98 -2.91 -17.66
CA MET A 1 12.27 -1.65 -17.93
C MET A 1 13.15 -0.47 -17.53
N LYS A 2 13.50 0.46 -18.44
CA LYS A 2 14.28 1.67 -18.10
C LYS A 2 13.40 2.61 -17.26
N ILE A 3 13.93 3.05 -16.12
CA ILE A 3 13.25 4.04 -15.25
C ILE A 3 13.41 5.41 -15.94
N ASN A 4 12.28 6.05 -16.27
CA ASN A 4 12.30 7.37 -16.90
C ASN A 4 12.41 8.45 -15.81
N ASN A 5 13.58 9.09 -15.73
CA ASN A 5 13.85 10.13 -14.73
C ASN A 5 12.93 11.37 -14.88
N SER A 6 12.51 11.73 -16.09
CA SER A 6 11.56 12.82 -16.32
C SER A 6 10.20 12.49 -15.68
N SER A 7 9.70 11.25 -15.87
CA SER A 7 8.45 10.79 -15.26
C SER A 7 8.52 10.79 -13.72
N ILE A 8 9.67 10.42 -13.13
CA ILE A 8 9.89 10.50 -11.69
C ILE A 8 9.88 11.95 -11.21
N LYS A 9 10.60 12.87 -11.88
CA LYS A 9 10.60 14.31 -11.55
C LYS A 9 9.18 14.88 -11.60
N LYS A 10 8.41 14.54 -12.64
CA LYS A 10 7.01 14.96 -12.78
C LYS A 10 6.13 14.44 -11.64
N SER A 11 6.31 13.18 -11.24
CA SER A 11 5.61 12.57 -10.09
C SER A 11 5.92 13.32 -8.79
N ILE A 12 7.19 13.63 -8.53
CA ILE A 12 7.63 14.38 -7.35
C ILE A 12 6.95 15.76 -7.29
N ASN A 13 6.92 16.46 -8.43
CA ASN A 13 6.29 17.79 -8.50
C ASN A 13 4.80 17.73 -8.15
N TYR A 14 4.04 16.77 -8.70
CA TYR A 14 2.63 16.60 -8.33
C TYR A 14 2.45 16.30 -6.84
N LEU A 15 3.25 15.39 -6.28
CA LEU A 15 3.15 15.00 -4.87
C LEU A 15 3.50 16.16 -3.92
N LYS A 16 4.53 16.96 -4.24
CA LYS A 16 4.92 18.16 -3.47
C LYS A 16 3.83 19.25 -3.53
N ASN A 17 3.08 19.32 -4.62
CA ASN A 17 1.93 20.22 -4.77
C ASN A 17 0.62 19.63 -4.19
N ASN A 18 0.73 18.62 -3.31
CA ASN A 18 -0.41 17.99 -2.65
C ASN A 18 -1.44 17.37 -3.63
N GLU A 19 -0.99 16.95 -4.82
CA GLU A 19 -1.83 16.20 -5.76
C GLU A 19 -1.71 14.69 -5.55
N CYS A 20 -2.78 13.97 -5.93
CA CYS A 20 -2.76 12.52 -5.99
C CYS A 20 -2.28 12.04 -7.35
N ILE A 21 -1.50 10.97 -7.36
CA ILE A 21 -1.04 10.31 -8.59
C ILE A 21 -1.23 8.80 -8.51
N GLY A 22 -1.43 8.15 -9.66
CA GLY A 22 -1.33 6.69 -9.76
C GLY A 22 0.13 6.25 -9.71
N ILE A 23 0.43 5.21 -8.94
CA ILE A 23 1.78 4.63 -8.82
C ILE A 23 1.76 3.12 -9.04
N PRO A 24 2.77 2.55 -9.73
CA PRO A 24 2.89 1.11 -9.89
C PRO A 24 3.44 0.47 -8.61
N THR A 25 2.91 -0.71 -8.26
CA THR A 25 3.55 -1.63 -7.32
C THR A 25 3.58 -3.03 -7.90
N GLU A 26 4.30 -3.96 -7.26
CA GLU A 26 4.31 -5.36 -7.67
C GLU A 26 2.97 -6.07 -7.42
N THR A 27 2.13 -5.54 -6.53
CA THR A 27 0.80 -6.08 -6.21
C THR A 27 -0.28 -5.54 -7.15
N VAL A 28 -0.64 -4.28 -6.98
CA VAL A 28 -1.62 -3.54 -7.77
C VAL A 28 -1.19 -2.07 -7.84
N TYR A 29 -1.76 -1.28 -8.74
CA TYR A 29 -1.53 0.16 -8.72
C TYR A 29 -2.13 0.81 -7.49
N GLY A 30 -1.41 1.81 -6.94
CA GLY A 30 -1.86 2.61 -5.79
C GLY A 30 -2.21 4.04 -6.19
N LEU A 31 -3.18 4.64 -5.48
CA LEU A 31 -3.46 6.08 -5.54
C LEU A 31 -2.68 6.77 -4.42
N ALA A 32 -1.58 7.42 -4.77
CA ALA A 32 -0.59 7.94 -3.84
C ALA A 32 -0.74 9.43 -3.57
N ALA A 33 -0.52 9.81 -2.31
CA ALA A 33 -0.46 11.18 -1.86
C ALA A 33 0.56 11.32 -0.71
N ASN A 34 1.07 12.53 -0.46
CA ASN A 34 1.92 12.82 0.69
C ASN A 34 1.17 12.51 1.99
N ALA A 35 1.68 11.55 2.79
CA ALA A 35 1.03 11.08 4.01
C ALA A 35 1.07 12.10 5.17
N TYR A 36 1.93 13.11 5.08
CA TYR A 36 2.03 14.22 6.04
C TYR A 36 1.07 15.36 5.71
N SER A 37 0.52 15.41 4.49
CA SER A 37 -0.35 16.49 4.05
C SER A 37 -1.83 16.14 4.20
N SER A 38 -2.53 16.85 5.09
CA SER A 38 -3.97 16.68 5.32
C SER A 38 -4.82 16.93 4.07
N SER A 39 -4.43 17.92 3.23
CA SER A 39 -5.10 18.24 1.98
C SER A 39 -4.93 17.12 0.95
N ALA A 40 -3.70 16.59 0.79
CA ALA A 40 -3.40 15.51 -0.13
C ALA A 40 -4.12 14.21 0.27
N VAL A 41 -4.09 13.84 1.55
CA VAL A 41 -4.81 12.67 2.08
C VAL A 41 -6.33 12.80 1.86
N SER A 42 -6.90 14.00 2.08
CA SER A 42 -8.33 14.23 1.82
C SER A 42 -8.72 14.01 0.36
N LYS A 43 -7.84 14.37 -0.60
CA LYS A 43 -8.05 14.09 -2.02
C LYS A 43 -8.13 12.59 -2.32
N VAL A 44 -7.29 11.76 -1.64
CA VAL A 44 -7.37 10.29 -1.78
C VAL A 44 -8.74 9.77 -1.39
N PHE A 45 -9.27 10.16 -0.23
CA PHE A 45 -10.59 9.76 0.23
C PHE A 45 -11.70 10.20 -0.74
N LYS A 46 -11.63 11.46 -1.22
CA LYS A 46 -12.60 12.02 -2.17
C LYS A 46 -12.59 11.28 -3.50
N LEU A 47 -11.41 11.07 -4.11
CA LEU A 47 -11.27 10.40 -5.40
C LEU A 47 -11.77 8.95 -5.35
N LYS A 48 -11.43 8.23 -4.29
CA LYS A 48 -11.82 6.83 -4.10
C LYS A 48 -13.26 6.65 -3.61
N LYS A 49 -13.97 7.71 -3.24
CA LYS A 49 -15.23 7.63 -2.47
C LYS A 49 -15.09 6.70 -1.25
N ARG A 50 -13.90 6.73 -0.60
CA ARG A 50 -13.55 5.81 0.47
C ARG A 50 -14.19 6.24 1.78
N PRO A 51 -14.81 5.31 2.54
CA PRO A 51 -15.27 5.61 3.89
C PRO A 51 -14.11 6.07 4.78
N LYS A 52 -14.28 7.21 5.47
CA LYS A 52 -13.23 7.81 6.33
C LYS A 52 -12.76 6.88 7.46
N LYS A 53 -13.60 5.91 7.87
CA LYS A 53 -13.27 4.89 8.88
C LYS A 53 -12.23 3.87 8.44
N ASN A 54 -11.92 3.79 7.14
CA ASN A 54 -10.98 2.82 6.58
C ASN A 54 -9.57 3.42 6.47
N PRO A 55 -8.59 3.08 7.35
CA PRO A 55 -7.22 3.58 7.29
C PRO A 55 -6.53 3.34 5.95
N LEU A 56 -5.48 4.11 5.68
CA LEU A 56 -4.67 3.98 4.48
C LEU A 56 -3.36 3.25 4.78
N ILE A 57 -2.85 2.50 3.80
CA ILE A 57 -1.50 1.93 3.85
C ILE A 57 -0.51 3.00 3.43
N VAL A 58 0.60 3.13 4.16
CA VAL A 58 1.67 4.08 3.88
C VAL A 58 2.91 3.36 3.37
N HIS A 59 3.43 3.82 2.23
CA HIS A 59 4.61 3.27 1.58
C HIS A 59 5.86 4.04 1.98
N TYR A 60 6.87 3.30 2.42
CA TYR A 60 8.20 3.81 2.80
C TYR A 60 9.29 3.26 1.88
N TYR A 61 10.35 4.05 1.69
CA TYR A 61 11.54 3.57 1.01
C TYR A 61 12.38 2.67 1.92
N SER A 62 12.66 3.11 3.14
CA SER A 62 13.57 2.46 4.06
C SER A 62 13.02 2.34 5.47
N LYS A 63 13.63 1.43 6.25
CA LYS A 63 13.34 1.26 7.67
C LYS A 63 13.65 2.55 8.46
N SER A 64 14.75 3.23 8.15
CA SER A 64 15.13 4.48 8.81
C SER A 64 14.11 5.61 8.64
N GLN A 65 13.45 5.68 7.48
CA GLN A 65 12.32 6.60 7.31
C GLN A 65 11.13 6.19 8.20
N LEU A 66 10.81 4.89 8.29
CA LEU A 66 9.70 4.40 9.12
C LEU A 66 9.96 4.62 10.62
N GLU A 67 11.19 4.53 11.08
CA GLU A 67 11.56 4.76 12.48
C GLU A 67 11.21 6.17 12.99
N ARG A 68 11.01 7.14 12.11
CA ARG A 68 10.50 8.47 12.49
C ARG A 68 9.06 8.42 12.97
N ASP A 69 8.27 7.54 12.39
CA ASP A 69 6.81 7.49 12.58
C ASP A 69 6.33 6.35 13.49
N CYS A 70 7.05 5.20 13.53
CA CYS A 70 6.57 4.00 14.22
C CYS A 70 7.58 3.41 15.19
N HIS A 71 7.05 2.73 16.22
CA HIS A 71 7.83 1.83 17.08
C HIS A 71 7.99 0.48 16.39
N LEU A 72 9.25 0.01 16.24
CA LEU A 72 9.58 -1.25 15.61
C LEU A 72 9.86 -2.32 16.69
N ASN A 73 9.35 -3.54 16.49
CA ASN A 73 9.53 -4.65 17.43
C ASN A 73 10.29 -5.85 16.79
N LYS A 74 10.62 -6.85 17.60
CA LYS A 74 11.38 -8.04 17.16
C LYS A 74 10.71 -8.79 15.99
N ASN A 75 9.37 -8.88 15.98
CA ASN A 75 8.63 -9.56 14.92
C ASN A 75 8.69 -8.79 13.60
N PHE A 76 8.63 -7.44 13.67
CA PHE A 76 8.86 -6.60 12.49
C PHE A 76 10.23 -6.88 11.88
N TYR A 77 11.32 -6.88 12.65
CA TYR A 77 12.68 -7.10 12.12
C TYR A 77 12.82 -8.48 11.48
N LYS A 78 12.25 -9.54 12.08
CA LYS A 78 12.27 -10.90 11.50
C LYS A 78 11.59 -10.93 10.13
N LEU A 79 10.40 -10.35 10.01
CA LEU A 79 9.62 -10.35 8.78
C LEU A 79 10.20 -9.38 7.73
N TYR A 80 10.66 -8.21 8.16
CA TYR A 80 11.30 -7.22 7.29
C TYR A 80 12.49 -7.82 6.54
N LYS A 81 13.38 -8.53 7.24
CA LYS A 81 14.56 -9.18 6.65
C LYS A 81 14.22 -10.18 5.56
N LYS A 82 13.05 -10.84 5.64
CA LYS A 82 12.64 -11.91 4.72
C LYS A 82 11.73 -11.44 3.59
N PHE A 83 10.88 -10.45 3.84
CA PHE A 83 9.80 -10.07 2.93
C PHE A 83 9.88 -8.64 2.40
N CYS A 84 10.81 -7.82 2.88
CA CYS A 84 10.90 -6.42 2.43
C CYS A 84 12.18 -6.17 1.62
N PRO A 85 12.05 -5.42 0.52
CA PRO A 85 10.80 -4.90 -0.03
C PRO A 85 9.92 -6.01 -0.66
N GLY A 86 8.56 -5.86 -0.54
CA GLY A 86 7.65 -6.91 -1.03
C GLY A 86 6.18 -6.70 -0.68
N PRO A 87 5.35 -7.75 -0.93
CA PRO A 87 3.89 -7.69 -0.81
C PRO A 87 3.39 -7.92 0.63
N LEU A 88 4.13 -7.46 1.65
CA LEU A 88 3.74 -7.53 3.06
C LEU A 88 3.50 -6.14 3.63
N THR A 89 2.37 -5.96 4.29
CA THR A 89 2.00 -4.76 5.04
C THR A 89 1.99 -5.08 6.54
N PHE A 90 2.61 -4.23 7.35
CA PHE A 90 2.65 -4.33 8.80
C PHE A 90 1.73 -3.29 9.42
N ILE A 91 0.98 -3.64 10.46
CA ILE A 91 0.37 -2.67 11.35
C ILE A 91 1.28 -2.53 12.58
N LEU A 92 1.78 -1.31 12.81
CA LEU A 92 2.73 -0.99 13.87
C LEU A 92 2.19 0.13 14.75
N ARG A 93 2.70 0.23 15.99
CA ARG A 93 2.35 1.33 16.90
C ARG A 93 2.93 2.64 16.37
N LEU A 94 2.07 3.64 16.20
CA LEU A 94 2.44 4.99 15.79
C LEU A 94 3.11 5.72 16.97
N LYS A 95 4.15 6.50 16.70
CA LYS A 95 4.76 7.38 17.68
C LYS A 95 3.90 8.63 17.89
N SER A 96 3.92 9.18 19.10
CA SER A 96 3.16 10.40 19.44
C SER A 96 3.62 11.65 18.67
N ASN A 97 4.91 11.69 18.29
CA ASN A 97 5.52 12.78 17.53
C ASN A 97 5.56 12.51 16.02
N SER A 98 4.84 11.50 15.51
CA SER A 98 4.74 11.22 14.08
C SER A 98 4.04 12.36 13.35
N MET A 99 4.54 12.71 12.15
CA MET A 99 3.91 13.70 11.27
C MET A 99 2.79 13.11 10.39
N ILE A 100 2.49 11.83 10.49
CA ILE A 100 1.42 11.18 9.73
C ILE A 100 0.08 11.86 10.04
N ASP A 101 -0.61 12.31 9.00
CA ASP A 101 -1.92 12.96 9.16
C ASP A 101 -2.95 11.99 9.81
N ASN A 102 -3.75 12.51 10.73
CA ASN A 102 -4.73 11.73 11.47
C ASN A 102 -5.78 11.03 10.60
N LYS A 103 -6.07 11.54 9.41
CA LYS A 103 -6.98 10.90 8.44
C LYS A 103 -6.41 9.60 7.89
N VAL A 104 -5.07 9.47 7.78
CA VAL A 104 -4.42 8.24 7.32
C VAL A 104 -4.74 7.08 8.25
N THR A 105 -4.68 7.30 9.55
CA THR A 105 -4.90 6.29 10.59
C THR A 105 -6.34 6.22 11.09
N ASN A 106 -7.20 7.15 10.67
CA ASN A 106 -8.51 7.38 11.31
C ASN A 106 -8.35 7.58 12.83
N LYS A 107 -7.40 8.42 13.24
CA LYS A 107 -7.05 8.73 14.64
C LYS A 107 -6.62 7.51 15.48
N LYS A 108 -6.33 6.35 14.86
CA LYS A 108 -5.82 5.18 15.58
C LYS A 108 -4.35 5.39 15.96
N LYS A 109 -3.93 4.79 17.08
CA LYS A 109 -2.52 4.77 17.56
C LYS A 109 -1.67 3.72 16.82
N SER A 110 -2.04 3.36 15.60
CA SER A 110 -1.35 2.39 14.77
C SER A 110 -1.39 2.79 13.30
N LEU A 111 -0.34 2.40 12.55
CA LEU A 111 -0.15 2.71 11.15
C LEU A 111 0.06 1.43 10.35
N ALA A 112 -0.61 1.31 9.20
CA ALA A 112 -0.35 0.26 8.22
C ALA A 112 0.77 0.71 7.29
N VAL A 113 1.90 -0.02 7.25
CA VAL A 113 3.11 0.35 6.53
C VAL A 113 3.56 -0.72 5.58
N ARG A 114 4.12 -0.34 4.43
CA ARG A 114 4.63 -1.26 3.41
C ARG A 114 5.88 -0.72 2.74
N PHE A 115 6.75 -1.64 2.31
CA PHE A 115 7.94 -1.37 1.51
C PHE A 115 7.75 -2.04 0.14
N PRO A 116 7.18 -1.34 -0.85
CA PRO A 116 6.91 -1.96 -2.16
C PRO A 116 8.20 -2.33 -2.88
N LYS A 117 8.17 -3.43 -3.68
CA LYS A 117 9.35 -3.97 -4.36
C LYS A 117 9.54 -3.39 -5.77
N HIS A 118 8.48 -2.91 -6.40
CA HIS A 118 8.52 -2.48 -7.79
C HIS A 118 9.58 -1.37 -8.04
N PRO A 119 10.50 -1.50 -9.03
CA PRO A 119 11.65 -0.61 -9.16
C PRO A 119 11.29 0.86 -9.40
N VAL A 120 10.21 1.14 -10.14
CA VAL A 120 9.77 2.51 -10.44
C VAL A 120 9.30 3.23 -9.18
N ILE A 121 8.47 2.59 -8.33
CA ILE A 121 8.06 3.20 -7.05
C ILE A 121 9.22 3.32 -6.08
N ARG A 122 10.16 2.35 -6.08
CA ARG A 122 11.39 2.44 -5.28
C ARG A 122 12.21 3.67 -5.65
N SER A 123 12.38 3.93 -6.96
CA SER A 123 13.06 5.13 -7.45
C SER A 123 12.36 6.44 -7.03
N LEU A 124 11.03 6.46 -7.04
CA LEU A 124 10.26 7.62 -6.58
C LEU A 124 10.43 7.83 -5.07
N LEU A 125 10.20 6.80 -4.25
CA LEU A 125 10.30 6.87 -2.79
C LEU A 125 11.70 7.26 -2.29
N ASN A 126 12.76 6.88 -3.02
CA ASN A 126 14.13 7.25 -2.69
C ASN A 126 14.42 8.76 -2.89
N LYS A 127 13.62 9.45 -3.70
CA LYS A 127 13.83 10.86 -4.08
C LYS A 127 12.89 11.84 -3.38
N ILE A 128 12.06 11.37 -2.45
CA ILE A 128 11.17 12.19 -1.63
C ILE A 128 11.47 11.99 -0.15
N ASP A 129 11.23 13.01 0.64
CA ASP A 129 11.50 13.09 2.08
C ASP A 129 10.27 12.75 2.94
N PHE A 130 9.13 12.48 2.32
CA PHE A 130 7.87 12.09 2.95
C PHE A 130 7.38 10.73 2.45
N PRO A 131 6.67 9.96 3.29
CA PRO A 131 6.07 8.69 2.88
C PRO A 131 4.76 8.92 2.11
N LEU A 132 4.32 7.91 1.36
CA LEU A 132 3.14 7.98 0.52
C LEU A 132 1.97 7.19 1.11
N ALA A 133 0.87 7.86 1.47
CA ALA A 133 -0.40 7.20 1.70
C ALA A 133 -0.94 6.70 0.35
N ALA A 134 -1.01 5.37 0.17
CA ALA A 134 -1.30 4.77 -1.13
C ALA A 134 -2.17 3.51 -1.00
N PRO A 135 -3.50 3.64 -0.87
CA PRO A 135 -4.42 2.53 -1.09
C PRO A 135 -4.42 2.11 -2.57
N SER A 136 -5.07 1.00 -2.93
CA SER A 136 -5.27 0.59 -4.33
C SER A 136 -5.93 1.72 -5.15
N ALA A 137 -5.58 1.84 -6.45
CA ALA A 137 -6.01 2.97 -7.29
C ALA A 137 -7.35 2.72 -7.99
N ASN A 138 -8.37 2.26 -7.25
CA ASN A 138 -9.75 2.05 -7.71
C ASN A 138 -10.75 2.85 -6.84
N ILE A 139 -11.95 3.08 -7.33
CA ILE A 139 -13.08 3.50 -6.49
C ILE A 139 -13.35 2.36 -5.48
N SER A 140 -13.75 2.71 -4.26
CA SER A 140 -13.99 1.70 -3.22
C SER A 140 -15.03 0.67 -3.68
N SER A 141 -14.72 -0.60 -3.50
CA SER A 141 -15.49 -1.78 -3.95
C SER A 141 -15.33 -2.19 -5.42
N SER A 142 -14.58 -1.45 -6.24
CA SER A 142 -14.21 -1.88 -7.60
C SER A 142 -12.96 -2.78 -7.59
N ILE A 143 -12.67 -3.43 -8.72
CA ILE A 143 -11.48 -4.26 -8.91
C ILE A 143 -10.21 -3.40 -8.83
N SER A 144 -9.18 -3.91 -8.16
CA SER A 144 -7.89 -3.21 -8.04
C SER A 144 -7.16 -3.18 -9.39
N PRO A 145 -6.71 -2.00 -9.87
CA PRO A 145 -6.06 -1.85 -11.16
C PRO A 145 -4.65 -2.46 -11.16
N VAL A 146 -4.27 -3.08 -12.25
CA VAL A 146 -2.95 -3.73 -12.44
C VAL A 146 -2.10 -3.06 -13.53
N THR A 147 -2.68 -2.13 -14.29
CA THR A 147 -2.00 -1.33 -15.32
C THR A 147 -2.26 0.16 -15.14
N LYS A 148 -1.45 0.98 -15.82
CA LYS A 148 -1.68 2.43 -15.91
C LYS A 148 -3.05 2.75 -16.55
N ASN A 149 -3.45 1.99 -17.57
CA ASN A 149 -4.70 2.25 -18.30
C ASN A 149 -5.90 1.96 -17.41
N ASP A 150 -5.90 0.87 -16.62
CA ASP A 150 -6.97 0.58 -15.66
C ASP A 150 -7.19 1.76 -14.68
N VAL A 151 -6.09 2.42 -14.23
CA VAL A 151 -6.19 3.61 -13.36
C VAL A 151 -6.79 4.81 -14.08
N ILE A 152 -6.41 5.00 -15.36
CA ILE A 152 -6.95 6.09 -16.19
C ILE A 152 -8.43 5.86 -16.46
N ASP A 153 -8.82 4.64 -16.78
CA ASP A 153 -10.21 4.27 -17.04
C ASP A 153 -11.08 4.46 -15.80
N GLU A 154 -10.55 4.11 -14.60
CA GLU A 154 -11.25 4.25 -13.32
C GLU A 154 -11.50 5.71 -12.93
N PHE A 155 -10.50 6.58 -13.09
CA PHE A 155 -10.58 7.96 -12.59
C PHE A 155 -10.80 9.01 -13.67
N GLY A 156 -10.52 8.71 -14.94
CA GLY A 156 -10.61 9.63 -16.06
C GLY A 156 -9.84 10.94 -15.79
N LYS A 157 -10.46 12.07 -16.11
CA LYS A 157 -9.87 13.41 -15.92
C LYS A 157 -9.68 13.82 -14.45
N LYS A 158 -10.17 13.03 -13.48
CA LYS A 158 -10.02 13.33 -12.04
C LYS A 158 -8.62 13.05 -11.53
N ILE A 159 -7.84 12.17 -12.19
CA ILE A 159 -6.44 11.92 -11.86
C ILE A 159 -5.54 12.66 -12.84
N LYS A 160 -4.64 13.50 -12.30
CA LYS A 160 -3.78 14.35 -13.14
C LYS A 160 -2.58 13.62 -13.74
N TYR A 161 -2.13 12.55 -13.08
CA TYR A 161 -0.96 11.81 -13.53
C TYR A 161 -0.97 10.36 -13.04
N VAL A 162 -0.53 9.46 -13.88
CA VAL A 162 -0.28 8.05 -13.54
C VAL A 162 1.15 7.70 -13.98
N LEU A 163 2.00 7.40 -12.99
CA LEU A 163 3.37 6.94 -13.23
C LEU A 163 3.33 5.53 -13.81
N ASN A 164 3.83 5.39 -15.04
CA ASN A 164 3.83 4.10 -15.72
C ASN A 164 4.95 3.20 -15.17
N GLY A 165 4.59 1.99 -14.78
CA GLY A 165 5.49 0.92 -14.35
C GLY A 165 5.24 -0.41 -15.06
N GLY A 166 4.45 -0.41 -16.13
CA GLY A 166 3.98 -1.66 -16.74
C GLY A 166 2.88 -2.32 -15.92
N ARG A 167 2.67 -3.62 -16.14
CA ARG A 167 1.67 -4.42 -15.43
C ARG A 167 2.19 -4.87 -14.07
N SER A 168 1.35 -4.82 -13.04
CA SER A 168 1.62 -5.42 -11.73
C SER A 168 1.67 -6.95 -11.85
N ASN A 169 2.74 -7.58 -11.32
CA ASN A 169 2.99 -9.00 -11.53
C ASN A 169 2.12 -9.92 -10.68
N ILE A 170 1.66 -9.45 -9.50
CA ILE A 170 0.90 -10.27 -8.54
C ILE A 170 -0.60 -10.17 -8.79
N GLY A 171 -1.13 -8.99 -9.05
CA GLY A 171 -2.56 -8.76 -9.31
C GLY A 171 -3.46 -8.87 -8.07
N LEU A 172 -2.91 -9.20 -6.90
CA LEU A 172 -3.60 -9.26 -5.61
C LEU A 172 -3.01 -8.23 -4.66
N GLU A 173 -3.81 -7.73 -3.74
CA GLU A 173 -3.35 -6.81 -2.71
C GLU A 173 -2.35 -7.47 -1.73
N SER A 174 -1.61 -6.66 -0.95
CA SER A 174 -0.63 -7.16 0.02
C SER A 174 -1.29 -7.93 1.16
N THR A 175 -0.60 -8.94 1.69
CA THR A 175 -0.93 -9.54 2.99
C THR A 175 -0.73 -8.51 4.09
N ILE A 176 -1.66 -8.42 5.05
CA ILE A 176 -1.59 -7.49 6.19
C ILE A 176 -1.44 -8.28 7.48
N ILE A 177 -0.41 -7.95 8.25
CA ILE A 177 -0.16 -8.51 9.58
C ILE A 177 -0.14 -7.40 10.63
N ASP A 178 -0.89 -7.59 11.71
CA ASP A 178 -0.86 -6.72 12.88
C ASP A 178 0.23 -7.20 13.84
N LEU A 179 1.15 -6.29 14.17
CA LEU A 179 2.26 -6.49 15.10
C LEU A 179 2.20 -5.56 16.30
N THR A 180 1.06 -4.90 16.56
CA THR A 180 0.88 -4.01 17.72
C THR A 180 0.81 -4.76 19.04
N SER A 181 0.49 -6.05 18.98
CA SER A 181 0.42 -7.01 20.09
C SER A 181 0.92 -8.39 19.63
N LYS A 182 0.28 -9.48 20.01
CA LYS A 182 0.55 -10.81 19.43
C LYS A 182 0.27 -10.78 17.92
N PRO A 183 1.18 -11.30 17.07
CA PRO A 183 1.01 -11.26 15.63
C PRO A 183 -0.33 -11.84 15.17
N LYS A 184 -1.08 -11.08 14.35
CA LYS A 184 -2.37 -11.49 13.80
C LYS A 184 -2.46 -11.12 12.33
N ILE A 185 -2.93 -12.04 11.48
CA ILE A 185 -3.23 -11.75 10.07
C ILE A 185 -4.58 -11.04 10.00
N ILE A 186 -4.57 -9.88 9.37
CA ILE A 186 -5.76 -9.05 9.15
C ILE A 186 -6.32 -9.27 7.75
N ARG A 187 -5.45 -9.52 6.76
CA ARG A 187 -5.85 -9.79 5.38
C ARG A 187 -4.83 -10.70 4.72
N LEU A 188 -5.31 -11.73 4.03
CA LEU A 188 -4.49 -12.54 3.14
C LEU A 188 -4.31 -11.81 1.81
N GLY A 189 -3.14 -11.96 1.22
CA GLY A 189 -2.76 -11.45 -0.10
C GLY A 189 -1.81 -12.43 -0.79
N GLY A 190 -0.94 -11.93 -1.67
CA GLY A 190 -0.05 -12.74 -2.49
C GLY A 190 1.09 -13.47 -1.76
N LEU A 191 1.12 -13.52 -0.42
CA LEU A 191 2.15 -14.24 0.34
C LEU A 191 1.65 -15.59 0.85
N ASN A 192 2.55 -16.59 0.81
CA ASN A 192 2.31 -17.90 1.39
C ASN A 192 2.22 -17.81 2.93
N LEU A 193 1.06 -18.19 3.48
CA LEU A 193 0.75 -18.13 4.90
C LEU A 193 1.63 -19.06 5.74
N GLU A 194 1.91 -20.27 5.27
CA GLU A 194 2.71 -21.25 6.01
C GLU A 194 4.14 -20.75 6.18
N TYR A 195 4.68 -20.05 5.20
CA TYR A 195 6.00 -19.43 5.32
C TYR A 195 6.03 -18.32 6.38
N LEU A 196 4.96 -17.51 6.47
CA LEU A 196 4.82 -16.50 7.54
C LEU A 196 4.74 -17.14 8.94
N LYS A 197 3.94 -18.20 9.10
CA LYS A 197 3.82 -18.95 10.36
C LYS A 197 5.18 -19.49 10.83
N LYS A 198 5.93 -20.10 9.91
CA LYS A 198 7.25 -20.69 10.18
C LYS A 198 8.24 -19.63 10.70
N ILE A 199 8.27 -18.43 10.09
CA ILE A 199 9.20 -17.35 10.48
C ILE A 199 8.86 -16.78 11.86
N LEU A 200 7.59 -16.60 12.14
CA LEU A 200 7.13 -16.05 13.41
C LEU A 200 7.16 -17.06 14.56
N ASN A 201 7.19 -18.35 14.24
CA ASN A 201 7.08 -19.46 15.20
C ASN A 201 5.83 -19.32 16.08
N VAL A 202 4.69 -18.97 15.50
CA VAL A 202 3.42 -18.76 16.21
C VAL A 202 2.25 -19.39 15.42
N ARG A 203 1.24 -19.88 16.14
CA ARG A 203 -0.06 -20.13 15.54
C ARG A 203 -0.71 -18.79 15.21
N LEU A 204 -0.76 -18.43 13.93
CA LEU A 204 -1.45 -17.23 13.48
C LEU A 204 -2.95 -17.52 13.42
N ASN A 205 -3.71 -16.86 14.31
CA ASN A 205 -5.15 -16.86 14.22
C ASN A 205 -5.56 -15.89 13.09
N TYR A 206 -6.45 -16.35 12.21
CA TYR A 206 -7.16 -15.50 11.27
C TYR A 206 -8.65 -15.63 11.57
N ASN A 207 -9.37 -14.53 11.57
CA ASN A 207 -10.83 -14.58 11.69
C ASN A 207 -11.38 -15.16 10.40
N SER A 208 -12.30 -16.12 10.49
CA SER A 208 -13.04 -16.66 9.34
C SER A 208 -13.72 -15.56 8.50
N ASP A 209 -14.13 -14.47 9.13
CA ASP A 209 -14.73 -13.30 8.47
C ASP A 209 -13.77 -12.53 7.52
N THR A 210 -12.46 -12.83 7.59
CA THR A 210 -11.44 -12.20 6.73
C THR A 210 -11.34 -12.91 5.36
N VAL A 211 -12.06 -14.01 5.16
CA VAL A 211 -12.02 -14.88 3.95
C VAL A 211 -12.94 -14.37 2.83
N SER A 212 -13.65 -13.28 3.03
CA SER A 212 -14.67 -12.75 2.11
C SER A 212 -14.19 -12.36 0.70
N TYR A 213 -12.90 -12.52 0.37
CA TYR A 213 -12.32 -12.17 -0.94
C TYR A 213 -11.68 -13.34 -1.70
N THR A 214 -11.80 -14.59 -1.23
CA THR A 214 -11.14 -15.75 -1.88
C THR A 214 -12.02 -16.50 -2.89
N HIS A 215 -13.24 -16.10 -3.12
CA HIS A 215 -14.14 -16.73 -4.11
C HIS A 215 -14.41 -15.86 -5.34
N LEU A 216 -13.37 -15.34 -5.98
CA LEU A 216 -13.44 -15.07 -7.41
C LEU A 216 -13.00 -16.33 -8.16
N THR A 217 -13.87 -17.32 -8.21
CA THR A 217 -13.81 -18.33 -9.27
C THR A 217 -14.00 -17.59 -10.59
N LEU A 218 -12.97 -17.58 -11.43
CA LEU A 218 -13.10 -17.17 -12.81
C LEU A 218 -14.23 -18.02 -13.44
N PRO A 219 -15.22 -17.42 -14.11
CA PRO A 219 -16.17 -18.20 -14.88
C PRO A 219 -15.38 -18.87 -16.00
N THR A 220 -15.19 -20.19 -15.90
CA THR A 220 -14.75 -21.00 -17.02
C THR A 220 -15.86 -20.93 -18.08
N LYS A 221 -15.67 -20.10 -19.10
CA LYS A 221 -16.44 -20.25 -20.34
C LYS A 221 -16.14 -21.65 -20.89
N ARG A 222 -17.09 -22.58 -20.76
CA ARG A 222 -17.13 -23.74 -21.62
C ARG A 222 -17.30 -23.21 -23.06
N ILE A 223 -16.26 -23.43 -23.86
CA ILE A 223 -16.37 -23.35 -25.32
C ILE A 223 -17.04 -24.68 -25.72
N VAL A 224 -18.24 -24.60 -26.23
CA VAL A 224 -18.90 -25.65 -27.02
C VAL A 224 -18.68 -25.30 -28.46
#